data_a024c4cfa634813bc4422030da0c977a
#
_entry.id   a024c4cfa634813bc4422030da0c977a
#
_cell.length_a   1.000
_cell.length_b   1.000
_cell.length_c   1.000
_cell.angle_alpha   90.00
_cell.angle_beta   90.00
_cell.angle_gamma   90.00
#
_symmetry.space_group_name_H-M   'P 1'
#
loop_
_entity.id
_entity.type
_entity.pdbx_description
1 polymer ?
#
loop_
_entity_poly.entity_id
_entity_poly.type
_entity_poly.pdbx_seq_one_letter_code
_entity_poly.pdbx_strand_id
1 'polypeptide(L)'
;GGCGCPMAPRLAYTGGHFSTTPVPHSTTRHDHLVVQHGRMARELSGCATHIEQMGVFTTERMAVAAGQRTRKRADVAVEDCGRHGFVARGRDAIERRRSRRSGGVAPRPRPADPGMAIGDVAVSDPHAPAYLSAAARGPRGCVALRESAKRSRHEADVVRAGGHFVPLVYDTYGTMGEGAEAWFRGLVAVAPIEPPEWMAASGASSEDIADWERHARAQLAADWRRRLSITLQRGNARIILGGAARARSGTGVRVYGHMRSSDLDTGSGD
;
A
#
# COMPACT_ATOMS: atom_id res chain seq x y z
N GLY A 1 34.14 12.16 -9.53
CA GLY A 1 33.29 13.26 -9.07
C GLY A 1 32.17 12.69 -8.22
N GLY A 2 32.38 12.67 -6.88
CA GLY A 2 31.34 12.15 -5.96
C GLY A 2 30.19 13.12 -5.86
N CYS A 3 28.99 12.66 -6.15
CA CYS A 3 27.77 13.36 -5.82
C CYS A 3 27.56 13.26 -4.31
N GLY A 4 27.94 14.32 -3.58
CA GLY A 4 27.61 14.46 -2.17
C GLY A 4 26.10 14.63 -2.01
N CYS A 5 25.36 13.53 -1.86
CA CYS A 5 24.01 13.61 -1.34
C CYS A 5 24.10 13.95 0.14
N PRO A 6 23.51 15.06 0.61
CA PRO A 6 23.46 15.35 2.04
C PRO A 6 22.66 14.26 2.73
N MET A 7 23.25 13.68 3.80
CA MET A 7 22.53 12.80 4.70
C MET A 7 21.25 13.50 5.14
N ALA A 8 20.11 12.88 4.87
CA ALA A 8 18.82 13.37 5.31
C ALA A 8 18.82 13.51 6.84
N PRO A 9 18.32 14.64 7.38
CA PRO A 9 18.27 14.85 8.82
C PRO A 9 17.40 13.75 9.45
N ARG A 10 17.89 13.17 10.55
CA ARG A 10 17.11 12.27 11.40
C ARG A 10 15.85 13.02 11.82
N LEU A 11 14.71 12.64 11.23
CA LEU A 11 13.42 13.15 11.67
C LEU A 11 13.24 12.73 13.14
N ALA A 12 13.37 13.71 14.03
CA ALA A 12 12.93 13.59 15.39
C ALA A 12 11.43 13.24 15.34
N TYR A 13 11.09 12.11 15.94
CA TYR A 13 9.70 11.71 16.16
C TYR A 13 9.12 12.72 17.15
N THR A 14 8.54 13.80 16.66
CA THR A 14 7.76 14.71 17.50
C THR A 14 6.54 13.95 17.93
N GLY A 15 6.57 13.50 19.18
CA GLY A 15 5.48 12.80 19.84
C GLY A 15 4.20 13.61 19.74
N GLY A 16 3.35 13.27 18.76
CA GLY A 16 1.99 13.77 18.71
C GLY A 16 1.29 13.34 19.98
N HIS A 17 0.65 14.27 20.67
CA HIS A 17 -0.19 14.02 21.82
C HIS A 17 -1.18 12.89 21.48
N PHE A 18 -0.92 11.70 22.00
CA PHE A 18 -1.88 10.61 21.97
C PHE A 18 -3.07 11.02 22.82
N SER A 19 -4.19 11.35 22.17
CA SER A 19 -5.46 11.46 22.83
C SER A 19 -5.70 10.18 23.64
N THR A 20 -6.00 10.30 24.91
CA THR A 20 -6.28 9.20 25.85
C THR A 20 -7.59 8.45 25.55
N THR A 21 -8.28 8.80 24.49
CA THR A 21 -9.42 8.02 23.99
C THR A 21 -8.92 6.69 23.45
N PRO A 22 -9.51 5.55 23.88
CA PRO A 22 -9.10 4.24 23.40
C PRO A 22 -9.28 4.17 21.87
N VAL A 23 -8.17 4.24 21.13
CA VAL A 23 -8.19 4.08 19.69
C VAL A 23 -8.65 2.65 19.38
N PRO A 24 -9.65 2.43 18.51
CA PRO A 24 -10.04 1.09 18.13
C PRO A 24 -8.83 0.30 17.59
N HIS A 25 -8.61 -0.92 18.06
CA HIS A 25 -7.45 -1.74 17.66
C HIS A 25 -7.35 -1.98 16.15
N SER A 26 -8.45 -1.83 15.41
CA SER A 26 -8.47 -1.85 13.94
C SER A 26 -7.63 -0.73 13.33
N THR A 27 -7.65 0.47 13.91
CA THR A 27 -6.82 1.61 13.48
C THR A 27 -5.33 1.29 13.65
N THR A 28 -4.96 0.68 14.77
CA THR A 28 -3.56 0.29 15.02
C THR A 28 -3.00 -0.67 13.97
N ARG A 29 -3.81 -1.63 13.48
CA ARG A 29 -3.39 -2.54 12.41
C ARG A 29 -3.17 -1.80 11.10
N HIS A 30 -4.09 -0.91 10.74
CA HIS A 30 -3.99 -0.03 9.59
C HIS A 30 -2.71 0.82 9.67
N ASP A 31 -2.51 1.54 10.77
CA ASP A 31 -1.39 2.47 10.95
C ASP A 31 -0.03 1.76 10.84
N HIS A 32 0.08 0.54 11.39
CA HIS A 32 1.30 -0.26 11.25
C HIS A 32 1.58 -0.64 9.79
N LEU A 33 0.56 -0.98 9.00
CA LEU A 33 0.72 -1.24 7.57
C LEU A 33 1.11 0.02 6.81
N VAL A 34 0.49 1.17 7.12
CA VAL A 34 0.85 2.47 6.54
C VAL A 34 2.33 2.78 6.76
N VAL A 35 2.81 2.65 8.01
CA VAL A 35 4.23 2.84 8.34
C VAL A 35 5.11 1.86 7.58
N GLN A 36 4.71 0.60 7.46
CA GLN A 36 5.51 -0.41 6.76
C GLN A 36 5.58 -0.16 5.25
N HIS A 37 4.48 0.27 4.63
CA HIS A 37 4.47 0.70 3.23
C HIS A 37 5.34 1.93 2.99
N GLY A 38 5.28 2.92 3.89
CA GLY A 38 6.14 4.10 3.81
C GLY A 38 7.63 3.76 3.91
N ARG A 39 7.98 2.84 4.82
CA ARG A 39 9.36 2.33 4.92
C ARG A 39 9.79 1.62 3.64
N MET A 40 8.97 0.70 3.15
CA MET A 40 9.25 -0.05 1.93
C MET A 40 9.45 0.90 0.73
N ALA A 41 8.59 1.88 0.56
CA ALA A 41 8.72 2.85 -0.52
C ALA A 41 10.03 3.62 -0.42
N ARG A 42 10.38 4.12 0.77
CA ARG A 42 11.63 4.87 1.00
C ARG A 42 12.86 4.01 0.77
N GLU A 43 12.90 2.81 1.34
CA GLU A 43 14.07 1.92 1.26
C GLU A 43 14.27 1.38 -0.16
N LEU A 44 13.20 1.09 -0.92
CA LEU A 44 13.31 0.45 -2.22
C LEU A 44 13.34 1.42 -3.40
N SER A 45 12.74 2.59 -3.30
CA SER A 45 12.77 3.56 -4.40
C SER A 45 13.75 4.71 -4.19
N GLY A 46 14.17 4.96 -2.95
CA GLY A 46 14.96 6.15 -2.61
C GLY A 46 14.18 7.46 -2.74
N CYS A 47 12.89 7.41 -3.12
CA CYS A 47 12.05 8.58 -3.31
C CYS A 47 11.60 9.19 -1.98
N ALA A 48 11.33 10.49 -1.98
CA ALA A 48 10.69 11.15 -0.85
C ALA A 48 9.31 10.52 -0.60
N THR A 49 9.10 10.13 0.65
CA THR A 49 7.90 9.39 1.05
C THR A 49 7.27 10.04 2.26
N HIS A 50 6.00 10.38 2.15
CA HIS A 50 5.20 11.01 3.20
C HIS A 50 4.14 10.03 3.70
N ILE A 51 3.94 10.00 5.01
CA ILE A 51 2.92 9.19 5.67
C ILE A 51 1.84 10.14 6.18
N GLU A 52 0.56 9.78 5.99
CA GLU A 52 -0.60 10.58 6.38
C GLU A 52 -0.59 12.01 5.81
N GLN A 53 -0.24 12.15 4.54
CA GLN A 53 -0.15 13.45 3.89
C GLN A 53 -1.54 14.06 3.68
N MET A 54 -1.69 15.29 4.16
CA MET A 54 -2.89 16.12 3.96
C MET A 54 -2.86 16.85 2.61
N GLY A 55 -4.04 17.25 2.11
CA GLY A 55 -4.15 18.11 0.95
C GLY A 55 -3.93 17.44 -0.40
N VAL A 56 -3.89 16.13 -0.44
CA VAL A 56 -3.73 15.34 -1.69
C VAL A 56 -5.03 15.24 -2.47
N PHE A 57 -6.17 15.16 -1.77
CA PHE A 57 -7.48 15.05 -2.40
C PHE A 57 -8.07 16.44 -2.71
N THR A 58 -8.59 16.63 -3.91
CA THR A 58 -9.17 17.92 -4.34
C THR A 58 -10.35 18.34 -3.45
N THR A 59 -11.20 17.38 -3.08
CA THR A 59 -12.33 17.61 -2.17
C THR A 59 -11.87 18.08 -0.77
N GLU A 60 -10.71 17.64 -0.33
CA GLU A 60 -10.09 18.06 0.92
C GLU A 60 -9.56 19.49 0.81
N ARG A 61 -8.85 19.83 -0.28
CA ARG A 61 -8.36 21.21 -0.51
C ARG A 61 -9.50 22.21 -0.52
N MET A 62 -10.62 21.88 -1.19
CA MET A 62 -11.81 22.74 -1.20
C MET A 62 -12.43 22.87 0.19
N ALA A 63 -12.51 21.78 0.95
CA ALA A 63 -13.06 21.81 2.31
C ALA A 63 -12.17 22.63 3.26
N VAL A 64 -10.83 22.50 3.14
CA VAL A 64 -9.88 23.31 3.93
C VAL A 64 -9.98 24.78 3.55
N ALA A 65 -10.08 25.11 2.25
CA ALA A 65 -10.29 26.49 1.78
C ALA A 65 -11.61 27.09 2.28
N ALA A 66 -12.63 26.26 2.50
CA ALA A 66 -13.91 26.67 3.09
C ALA A 66 -13.89 26.67 4.64
N GLY A 67 -12.74 26.50 5.29
CA GLY A 67 -12.61 26.46 6.73
C GLY A 67 -13.14 25.18 7.40
N GLN A 68 -13.45 24.16 6.62
CA GLN A 68 -13.94 22.88 7.13
C GLN A 68 -12.77 21.99 7.54
N ARG A 69 -12.89 21.30 8.68
CA ARG A 69 -11.93 20.28 9.08
C ARG A 69 -12.18 19.01 8.28
N THR A 70 -11.25 18.63 7.40
CA THR A 70 -11.29 17.33 6.71
C THR A 70 -10.34 16.36 7.40
N ARG A 71 -10.76 15.08 7.45
CA ARG A 71 -9.95 13.97 7.96
C ARG A 71 -9.41 13.08 6.84
N LYS A 72 -9.64 13.45 5.58
CA LYS A 72 -9.13 12.69 4.45
C LYS A 72 -7.63 12.92 4.32
N ARG A 73 -6.85 11.86 4.45
CA ARG A 73 -5.40 11.85 4.29
C ARG A 73 -5.03 10.78 3.30
N ALA A 74 -3.94 10.99 2.57
CA ALA A 74 -3.26 9.92 1.87
C ALA A 74 -2.43 9.14 2.89
N ASP A 75 -2.63 7.84 2.99
CA ASP A 75 -1.90 7.02 3.95
C ASP A 75 -0.40 7.00 3.63
N VAL A 76 -0.06 6.84 2.34
CA VAL A 76 1.32 6.88 1.84
C VAL A 76 1.36 7.69 0.55
N ALA A 77 2.21 8.69 0.49
CA ALA A 77 2.48 9.44 -0.73
C ALA A 77 3.97 9.34 -1.07
N VAL A 78 4.29 8.97 -2.31
CA VAL A 78 5.66 8.85 -2.81
C VAL A 78 5.84 9.84 -3.94
N GLU A 79 6.75 10.77 -3.76
CA GLU A 79 7.11 11.78 -4.75
C GLU A 79 7.98 11.18 -5.86
N ASP A 80 7.95 11.83 -7.03
CA ASP A 80 8.82 11.50 -8.18
C ASP A 80 8.76 10.03 -8.63
N CYS A 81 7.60 9.37 -8.46
CA CYS A 81 7.44 8.01 -8.94
C CYS A 81 7.55 7.91 -10.48
N GLY A 82 7.43 9.03 -11.18
CA GLY A 82 7.61 9.12 -12.63
C GLY A 82 9.03 8.80 -13.07
N ARG A 83 10.05 9.30 -12.34
CA ARG A 83 11.46 9.01 -12.64
C ARG A 83 11.79 7.53 -12.57
N HIS A 84 11.24 6.84 -11.57
CA HIS A 84 11.45 5.40 -11.37
C HIS A 84 10.38 4.55 -12.03
N GLY A 85 9.19 5.11 -12.30
CA GLY A 85 8.09 4.44 -12.96
C GLY A 85 7.60 3.18 -12.23
N PHE A 86 7.77 3.09 -10.91
CA PHE A 86 7.51 1.84 -10.18
C PHE A 86 6.04 1.42 -10.23
N VAL A 87 5.10 2.38 -10.25
CA VAL A 87 3.67 2.04 -10.39
C VAL A 87 3.37 1.43 -11.75
N ALA A 88 3.90 2.01 -12.83
CA ALA A 88 3.78 1.48 -14.17
C ALA A 88 4.44 0.11 -14.30
N ARG A 89 5.69 -0.02 -13.83
CA ARG A 89 6.43 -1.31 -13.83
C ARG A 89 5.70 -2.42 -13.07
N GLY A 90 5.08 -2.08 -11.95
CA GLY A 90 4.30 -3.03 -11.18
C GLY A 90 3.04 -3.51 -11.93
N ARG A 91 2.30 -2.60 -12.57
CA ARG A 91 1.15 -2.93 -13.42
C ARG A 91 1.56 -3.79 -14.60
N ASP A 92 2.59 -3.41 -15.32
CA ASP A 92 3.14 -4.19 -16.45
C ASP A 92 3.57 -5.59 -16.03
N ALA A 93 4.14 -5.76 -14.83
CA ALA A 93 4.52 -7.07 -14.31
C ALA A 93 3.30 -7.97 -14.06
N ILE A 94 2.19 -7.39 -13.57
CA ILE A 94 0.94 -8.13 -13.37
C ILE A 94 0.30 -8.48 -14.70
N GLU A 95 0.22 -7.54 -15.65
CA GLU A 95 -0.34 -7.78 -16.98
C GLU A 95 0.45 -8.84 -17.76
N ARG A 96 1.79 -8.81 -17.72
CA ARG A 96 2.64 -9.85 -18.29
C ARG A 96 2.36 -11.22 -17.68
N ARG A 97 2.16 -11.31 -16.37
CA ARG A 97 1.83 -12.56 -15.70
C ARG A 97 0.46 -13.11 -16.12
N ARG A 98 -0.53 -12.21 -16.29
CA ARG A 98 -1.87 -12.57 -16.79
C ARG A 98 -1.79 -13.09 -18.23
N SER A 99 -1.11 -12.36 -19.12
CA SER A 99 -0.94 -12.73 -20.52
C SER A 99 -0.25 -14.10 -20.68
N ARG A 100 0.80 -14.36 -19.90
CA ARG A 100 1.47 -15.69 -19.91
C ARG A 100 0.53 -16.81 -19.48
N ARG A 101 -0.38 -16.60 -18.54
CA ARG A 101 -1.34 -17.60 -18.09
C ARG A 101 -2.45 -17.85 -19.10
N SER A 102 -2.84 -16.83 -19.87
CA SER A 102 -3.87 -16.91 -20.92
C SER A 102 -3.32 -17.23 -22.31
N GLY A 103 -2.01 -17.45 -22.46
CA GLY A 103 -1.38 -17.66 -23.78
C GLY A 103 -1.32 -16.42 -24.67
N GLY A 104 -1.62 -15.24 -24.11
CA GLY A 104 -1.65 -13.97 -24.83
C GLY A 104 -0.27 -13.32 -24.98
N VAL A 105 -0.19 -12.37 -25.91
CA VAL A 105 1.01 -11.52 -26.09
C VAL A 105 1.12 -10.52 -24.93
N ALA A 106 2.31 -10.39 -24.36
CA ALA A 106 2.57 -9.42 -23.30
C ALA A 106 2.36 -7.98 -23.84
N PRO A 107 1.62 -7.12 -23.12
CA PRO A 107 1.43 -5.75 -23.52
C PRO A 107 2.76 -4.98 -23.57
N ARG A 108 2.84 -3.99 -24.44
CA ARG A 108 4.01 -3.10 -24.47
C ARG A 108 4.11 -2.30 -23.16
N PRO A 109 5.32 -2.09 -22.64
CA PRO A 109 5.52 -1.23 -21.47
C PRO A 109 4.93 0.16 -21.72
N ARG A 110 4.17 0.68 -20.75
CA ARG A 110 3.66 2.06 -20.81
C ARG A 110 4.75 3.04 -20.38
N PRO A 111 4.79 4.24 -20.96
CA PRO A 111 5.64 5.30 -20.45
C PRO A 111 5.36 5.55 -18.97
N ALA A 112 6.39 5.86 -18.21
CA ALA A 112 6.20 6.29 -16.83
C ALA A 112 5.68 7.73 -16.84
N ASP A 113 4.46 7.95 -16.34
CA ASP A 113 3.95 9.30 -16.13
C ASP A 113 4.61 9.91 -14.89
N PRO A 114 5.14 11.13 -15.01
CA PRO A 114 5.63 11.86 -13.85
C PRO A 114 4.45 12.19 -12.93
N GLY A 115 4.56 11.85 -11.66
CA GLY A 115 3.51 12.16 -10.69
C GLY A 115 3.71 11.48 -9.35
N MET A 116 3.00 12.00 -8.36
CA MET A 116 2.99 11.43 -7.01
C MET A 116 2.16 10.14 -6.98
N ALA A 117 2.70 9.07 -6.43
CA ALA A 117 1.94 7.85 -6.17
C ALA A 117 1.29 7.95 -4.78
N ILE A 118 -0.04 7.80 -4.76
CA ILE A 118 -0.87 7.90 -3.57
C ILE A 118 -1.40 6.53 -3.20
N GLY A 119 -0.88 5.98 -2.11
CA GLY A 119 -1.32 4.72 -1.52
C GLY A 119 -2.39 4.95 -0.46
N ASP A 120 -3.48 4.18 -0.53
CA ASP A 120 -4.56 4.19 0.48
C ASP A 120 -4.75 2.76 1.00
N VAL A 121 -4.33 2.54 2.25
CA VAL A 121 -4.28 1.22 2.89
C VAL A 121 -5.66 0.82 3.39
N ALA A 122 -6.02 -0.44 3.24
CA ALA A 122 -7.18 -1.03 3.90
C ALA A 122 -6.97 -2.50 4.20
N VAL A 123 -7.61 -2.96 5.27
CA VAL A 123 -7.70 -4.39 5.59
C VAL A 123 -9.16 -4.78 5.69
N SER A 124 -9.56 -5.78 4.93
CA SER A 124 -10.93 -6.30 4.88
C SER A 124 -10.98 -7.69 5.50
N ASP A 125 -12.06 -7.96 6.23
CA ASP A 125 -12.33 -9.31 6.74
C ASP A 125 -13.25 -10.03 5.76
N PRO A 126 -12.79 -11.11 5.10
CA PRO A 126 -13.62 -11.85 4.14
C PRO A 126 -14.83 -12.54 4.78
N HIS A 127 -14.85 -12.69 6.11
CA HIS A 127 -16.00 -13.22 6.85
C HIS A 127 -17.02 -12.16 7.25
N ALA A 128 -16.71 -10.87 7.06
CA ALA A 128 -17.71 -9.84 7.32
C ALA A 128 -18.89 -9.96 6.35
N PRO A 129 -20.14 -9.77 6.80
CA PRO A 129 -21.34 -9.95 5.97
C PRO A 129 -21.28 -9.24 4.62
N ALA A 130 -20.72 -8.03 4.57
CA ALA A 130 -20.55 -7.24 3.35
C ALA A 130 -19.64 -7.88 2.30
N TYR A 131 -18.79 -8.84 2.69
CA TYR A 131 -17.79 -9.45 1.81
C TYR A 131 -18.02 -10.94 1.55
N LEU A 132 -18.92 -11.60 2.27
CA LEU A 132 -19.13 -13.05 2.16
C LEU A 132 -19.39 -13.51 0.73
N SER A 133 -20.30 -12.87 0.01
CA SER A 133 -20.60 -13.25 -1.38
C SER A 133 -19.44 -13.03 -2.33
N ALA A 134 -18.64 -12.00 -2.10
CA ALA A 134 -17.45 -11.74 -2.90
C ALA A 134 -16.32 -12.74 -2.57
N ALA A 135 -16.13 -13.05 -1.29
CA ALA A 135 -15.15 -14.04 -0.83
C ALA A 135 -15.48 -15.45 -1.36
N ALA A 136 -16.76 -15.83 -1.41
CA ALA A 136 -17.22 -17.10 -1.98
C ALA A 136 -16.89 -17.27 -3.47
N ARG A 137 -16.76 -16.18 -4.22
CA ARG A 137 -16.38 -16.23 -5.65
C ARG A 137 -14.90 -16.52 -5.89
N GLY A 138 -14.09 -16.45 -4.87
CA GLY A 138 -12.65 -16.78 -4.96
C GLY A 138 -11.79 -16.02 -3.96
N PRO A 139 -10.54 -16.44 -3.78
CA PRO A 139 -9.65 -15.96 -2.74
C PRO A 139 -9.33 -14.46 -2.81
N ARG A 140 -9.57 -13.82 -3.94
CA ARG A 140 -9.37 -12.36 -4.12
C ARG A 140 -10.67 -11.56 -4.16
N GLY A 141 -11.84 -12.20 -4.04
CA GLY A 141 -13.12 -11.52 -4.19
C GLY A 141 -13.33 -10.37 -3.21
N CYS A 142 -12.99 -10.59 -1.95
CA CYS A 142 -13.08 -9.57 -0.90
C CYS A 142 -12.19 -8.35 -1.18
N VAL A 143 -10.92 -8.58 -1.47
CA VAL A 143 -9.95 -7.49 -1.74
C VAL A 143 -10.29 -6.74 -3.02
N ALA A 144 -10.73 -7.44 -4.08
CA ALA A 144 -11.13 -6.81 -5.33
C ALA A 144 -12.35 -5.89 -5.16
N LEU A 145 -13.35 -6.32 -4.40
CA LEU A 145 -14.52 -5.49 -4.09
C LEU A 145 -14.09 -4.22 -3.33
N ARG A 146 -13.22 -4.36 -2.34
CA ARG A 146 -12.72 -3.22 -1.57
C ARG A 146 -11.87 -2.27 -2.41
N GLU A 147 -11.02 -2.79 -3.30
CA GLU A 147 -10.25 -1.97 -4.24
C GLU A 147 -11.14 -1.16 -5.16
N SER A 148 -12.18 -1.80 -5.73
CA SER A 148 -13.15 -1.13 -6.59
C SER A 148 -13.81 0.04 -5.86
N ALA A 149 -14.29 -0.18 -4.63
CA ALA A 149 -14.88 0.88 -3.82
C ALA A 149 -13.92 2.04 -3.53
N LYS A 150 -12.62 1.75 -3.26
CA LYS A 150 -11.61 2.79 -3.05
C LYS A 150 -11.32 3.57 -4.34
N ARG A 151 -11.23 2.89 -5.48
CA ARG A 151 -11.03 3.55 -6.79
C ARG A 151 -12.18 4.48 -7.12
N SER A 152 -13.42 4.00 -7.03
CA SER A 152 -14.61 4.84 -7.28
C SER A 152 -14.63 6.10 -6.42
N ARG A 153 -14.12 6.00 -5.18
CA ARG A 153 -14.13 7.14 -4.23
C ARG A 153 -13.01 8.14 -4.43
N HIS A 154 -11.81 7.70 -4.83
CA HIS A 154 -10.59 8.51 -4.71
C HIS A 154 -9.80 8.68 -6.02
N GLU A 155 -9.92 7.76 -6.97
CA GLU A 155 -9.03 7.74 -8.16
C GLU A 155 -9.19 9.00 -9.01
N ALA A 156 -10.43 9.44 -9.26
CA ALA A 156 -10.69 10.64 -10.06
C ALA A 156 -10.07 11.92 -9.45
N ASP A 157 -10.12 12.04 -8.11
CA ASP A 157 -9.56 13.20 -7.41
C ASP A 157 -8.03 13.21 -7.48
N VAL A 158 -7.40 12.05 -7.30
CA VAL A 158 -5.95 11.92 -7.37
C VAL A 158 -5.43 12.14 -8.79
N VAL A 159 -6.10 11.58 -9.79
CA VAL A 159 -5.74 11.79 -11.21
C VAL A 159 -5.87 13.27 -11.61
N ARG A 160 -6.93 13.94 -11.17
CA ARG A 160 -7.11 15.38 -11.41
C ARG A 160 -6.02 16.23 -10.76
N ALA A 161 -5.46 15.76 -9.64
CA ALA A 161 -4.32 16.38 -8.98
C ALA A 161 -2.96 16.01 -9.61
N GLY A 162 -2.94 15.26 -10.72
CA GLY A 162 -1.71 14.82 -11.40
C GLY A 162 -1.00 13.65 -10.72
N GLY A 163 -1.70 12.89 -9.88
CA GLY A 163 -1.15 11.75 -9.16
C GLY A 163 -1.64 10.40 -9.67
N HIS A 164 -1.07 9.34 -9.12
CA HIS A 164 -1.46 7.95 -9.35
C HIS A 164 -2.08 7.36 -8.09
N PHE A 165 -3.37 7.01 -8.13
CA PHE A 165 -4.02 6.35 -7.01
C PHE A 165 -3.72 4.85 -6.99
N VAL A 166 -3.30 4.34 -5.84
CA VAL A 166 -3.00 2.91 -5.63
C VAL A 166 -3.71 2.41 -4.37
N PRO A 167 -4.81 1.64 -4.50
CA PRO A 167 -5.43 1.02 -3.35
C PRO A 167 -4.54 -0.11 -2.81
N LEU A 168 -4.07 0.04 -1.57
CA LEU A 168 -3.21 -0.93 -0.89
C LEU A 168 -4.07 -1.84 0.01
N VAL A 169 -4.87 -2.69 -0.63
CA VAL A 169 -5.88 -3.52 0.05
C VAL A 169 -5.32 -4.90 0.39
N TYR A 170 -5.62 -5.33 1.62
CA TYR A 170 -5.31 -6.66 2.15
C TYR A 170 -6.59 -7.30 2.71
N ASP A 171 -6.65 -8.62 2.74
CA ASP A 171 -7.55 -9.29 3.66
C ASP A 171 -6.85 -9.62 5.01
N THR A 172 -7.61 -10.09 5.97
CA THR A 172 -7.08 -10.46 7.29
C THR A 172 -6.13 -11.66 7.25
N TYR A 173 -6.07 -12.41 6.16
CA TYR A 173 -5.17 -13.56 5.96
C TYR A 173 -3.90 -13.19 5.18
N GLY A 174 -3.82 -11.97 4.65
CA GLY A 174 -2.65 -11.48 3.93
C GLY A 174 -2.75 -11.57 2.41
N THR A 175 -3.94 -11.87 1.87
CA THR A 175 -4.16 -11.77 0.43
C THR A 175 -4.04 -10.30 0.02
N MET A 176 -3.15 -10.04 -0.93
CA MET A 176 -2.99 -8.71 -1.50
C MET A 176 -3.97 -8.49 -2.64
N GLY A 177 -4.59 -7.32 -2.68
CA GLY A 177 -5.27 -6.81 -3.85
C GLY A 177 -4.29 -6.52 -5.00
N GLU A 178 -4.83 -6.26 -6.17
CA GLU A 178 -4.02 -6.03 -7.36
C GLU A 178 -3.18 -4.76 -7.27
N GLY A 179 -3.75 -3.69 -6.70
CA GLY A 179 -3.03 -2.44 -6.46
C GLY A 179 -1.86 -2.62 -5.50
N ALA A 180 -2.08 -3.34 -4.39
CA ALA A 180 -1.03 -3.63 -3.42
C ALA A 180 0.07 -4.51 -4.03
N GLU A 181 -0.29 -5.51 -4.85
CA GLU A 181 0.68 -6.36 -5.55
C GLU A 181 1.47 -5.57 -6.61
N ALA A 182 0.81 -4.66 -7.36
CA ALA A 182 1.47 -3.81 -8.34
C ALA A 182 2.47 -2.85 -7.66
N TRP A 183 2.03 -2.20 -6.60
CA TRP A 183 2.89 -1.33 -5.78
C TRP A 183 4.12 -2.07 -5.30
N PHE A 184 3.93 -3.23 -4.68
CA PHE A 184 5.01 -4.06 -4.16
C PHE A 184 6.01 -4.47 -5.25
N ARG A 185 5.51 -5.01 -6.38
CA ARG A 185 6.37 -5.44 -7.50
C ARG A 185 7.11 -4.29 -8.14
N GLY A 186 6.45 -3.14 -8.25
CA GLY A 186 7.06 -1.94 -8.79
C GLY A 186 8.23 -1.47 -7.94
N LEU A 187 8.06 -1.41 -6.62
CA LEU A 187 9.13 -1.03 -5.69
C LEU A 187 10.31 -2.01 -5.74
N VAL A 188 10.05 -3.31 -5.72
CA VAL A 188 11.12 -4.33 -5.84
C VAL A 188 11.86 -4.19 -7.17
N ALA A 189 11.16 -3.86 -8.26
CA ALA A 189 11.78 -3.72 -9.56
C ALA A 189 12.73 -2.52 -9.68
N VAL A 190 12.46 -1.44 -8.93
CA VAL A 190 13.30 -0.22 -8.94
C VAL A 190 14.33 -0.19 -7.81
N ALA A 191 14.28 -1.15 -6.89
CA ALA A 191 15.22 -1.21 -5.78
C ALA A 191 16.66 -1.20 -6.27
N PRO A 192 17.53 -0.34 -5.73
CA PRO A 192 18.94 -0.37 -6.05
C PRO A 192 19.56 -1.66 -5.50
N ILE A 193 19.99 -2.53 -6.40
CA ILE A 193 20.67 -3.77 -6.07
C ILE A 193 22.02 -3.72 -6.76
N GLU A 194 23.07 -3.57 -5.96
CA GLU A 194 24.43 -3.52 -6.44
C GLU A 194 25.09 -4.88 -6.22
N PRO A 195 25.69 -5.47 -7.27
CA PRO A 195 26.45 -6.71 -7.10
C PRO A 195 27.60 -6.49 -6.12
N PRO A 196 27.94 -7.48 -5.31
CA PRO A 196 29.02 -7.35 -4.35
C PRO A 196 30.35 -7.14 -5.09
N GLU A 197 31.26 -6.36 -4.52
CA GLU A 197 32.55 -6.00 -5.12
C GLU A 197 33.37 -7.21 -5.56
N TRP A 198 33.30 -8.32 -4.84
CA TRP A 198 34.02 -9.53 -5.20
C TRP A 198 33.58 -10.11 -6.54
N MET A 199 32.32 -9.90 -7.00
CA MET A 199 31.88 -10.35 -8.33
C MET A 199 32.59 -9.58 -9.44
N ALA A 200 32.76 -8.28 -9.28
CA ALA A 200 33.52 -7.46 -10.21
C ALA A 200 35.01 -7.86 -10.19
N ALA A 201 35.58 -8.10 -9.01
CA ALA A 201 36.96 -8.49 -8.82
C ALA A 201 37.28 -9.90 -9.36
N SER A 202 36.28 -10.82 -9.35
CA SER A 202 36.45 -12.17 -9.87
C SER A 202 36.30 -12.30 -11.38
N GLY A 203 35.96 -11.20 -12.08
CA GLY A 203 35.69 -11.23 -13.52
C GLY A 203 34.40 -11.92 -13.88
N ALA A 204 33.40 -11.87 -12.99
CA ALA A 204 32.07 -12.45 -13.25
C ALA A 204 31.49 -11.95 -14.58
N SER A 205 30.88 -12.83 -15.34
CA SER A 205 30.24 -12.49 -16.61
C SER A 205 28.98 -11.63 -16.39
N SER A 206 28.54 -10.94 -17.43
CA SER A 206 27.26 -10.21 -17.39
C SER A 206 26.06 -11.11 -17.09
N GLU A 207 26.13 -12.38 -17.46
CA GLU A 207 25.10 -13.38 -17.17
C GLU A 207 25.10 -13.74 -15.67
N ASP A 208 26.27 -13.97 -15.06
CA ASP A 208 26.39 -14.23 -13.63
C ASP A 208 25.85 -13.07 -12.80
N ILE A 209 26.18 -11.82 -13.20
CA ILE A 209 25.66 -10.62 -12.53
C ILE A 209 24.15 -10.54 -12.66
N ALA A 210 23.58 -10.79 -13.83
CA ALA A 210 22.14 -10.77 -14.06
C ALA A 210 21.42 -11.86 -13.27
N ASP A 211 22.02 -13.04 -13.12
CA ASP A 211 21.50 -14.13 -12.32
C ASP A 211 21.52 -13.77 -10.83
N TRP A 212 22.62 -13.21 -10.36
CA TRP A 212 22.72 -12.72 -9.00
C TRP A 212 21.67 -11.65 -8.69
N GLU A 213 21.53 -10.64 -9.55
CA GLU A 213 20.50 -9.59 -9.38
C GLU A 213 19.09 -10.18 -9.29
N ARG A 214 18.79 -11.17 -10.13
CA ARG A 214 17.48 -11.85 -10.13
C ARG A 214 17.23 -12.54 -8.79
N HIS A 215 18.22 -13.25 -8.26
CA HIS A 215 18.14 -13.90 -6.96
C HIS A 215 18.03 -12.89 -5.81
N ALA A 216 18.84 -11.85 -5.83
CA ALA A 216 18.81 -10.78 -4.82
C ALA A 216 17.43 -10.08 -4.78
N ARG A 217 16.84 -9.78 -5.96
CA ARG A 217 15.47 -9.23 -6.04
C ARG A 217 14.42 -10.20 -5.51
N ALA A 218 14.54 -11.49 -5.80
CA ALA A 218 13.62 -12.50 -5.29
C ALA A 218 13.69 -12.59 -3.77
N GLN A 219 14.88 -12.55 -3.20
CA GLN A 219 15.12 -12.57 -1.76
C GLN A 219 14.58 -11.31 -1.08
N LEU A 220 14.86 -10.14 -1.64
CA LEU A 220 14.32 -8.86 -1.19
C LEU A 220 12.78 -8.88 -1.18
N ALA A 221 12.17 -9.39 -2.26
CA ALA A 221 10.72 -9.55 -2.34
C ALA A 221 10.17 -10.49 -1.25
N ALA A 222 10.84 -11.62 -0.99
CA ALA A 222 10.44 -12.56 0.05
C ALA A 222 10.52 -11.92 1.45
N ASP A 223 11.57 -11.16 1.73
CA ASP A 223 11.77 -10.49 3.02
C ASP A 223 10.71 -9.42 3.27
N TRP A 224 10.41 -8.59 2.28
CA TRP A 224 9.37 -7.58 2.43
C TRP A 224 7.97 -8.18 2.56
N ARG A 225 7.66 -9.26 1.83
CA ARG A 225 6.40 -9.99 2.02
C ARG A 225 6.28 -10.53 3.43
N ARG A 226 7.35 -11.08 3.97
CA ARG A 226 7.39 -11.58 5.36
C ARG A 226 7.15 -10.45 6.36
N ARG A 227 7.80 -9.28 6.18
CA ARG A 227 7.61 -8.10 7.04
C ARG A 227 6.16 -7.60 7.02
N LEU A 228 5.55 -7.49 5.83
CA LEU A 228 4.15 -7.09 5.68
C LEU A 228 3.20 -8.11 6.34
N SER A 229 3.41 -9.39 6.10
CA SER A 229 2.62 -10.47 6.71
C SER A 229 2.72 -10.46 8.24
N ILE A 230 3.92 -10.35 8.80
CA ILE A 230 4.12 -10.26 10.26
C ILE A 230 3.41 -9.02 10.82
N THR A 231 3.50 -7.89 10.14
CA THR A 231 2.84 -6.64 10.57
C THR A 231 1.32 -6.81 10.62
N LEU A 232 0.75 -7.42 9.59
CA LEU A 232 -0.69 -7.72 9.52
C LEU A 232 -1.12 -8.67 10.64
N GLN A 233 -0.40 -9.78 10.83
CA GLN A 233 -0.75 -10.79 11.84
C GLN A 233 -0.58 -10.27 13.27
N ARG A 234 0.43 -9.47 13.53
CA ARG A 234 0.56 -8.76 14.81
C ARG A 234 -0.61 -7.81 15.08
N GLY A 235 -1.07 -7.11 14.04
CA GLY A 235 -2.26 -6.27 14.11
C GLY A 235 -3.53 -7.09 14.42
N ASN A 236 -3.72 -8.23 13.75
CA ASN A 236 -4.83 -9.14 13.99
C ASN A 236 -4.81 -9.68 15.44
N ALA A 237 -3.65 -10.14 15.91
CA ALA A 237 -3.50 -10.62 17.28
C ALA A 237 -3.87 -9.55 18.33
N ARG A 238 -3.46 -8.30 18.13
CA ARG A 238 -3.84 -7.18 19.02
C ARG A 238 -5.34 -6.92 19.04
N ILE A 239 -6.02 -7.04 17.89
CA ILE A 239 -7.50 -6.91 17.83
C ILE A 239 -8.15 -8.02 18.65
N ILE A 240 -7.72 -9.26 18.50
CA ILE A 240 -8.25 -10.41 19.20
C ILE A 240 -8.01 -10.28 20.72
N LEU A 241 -6.78 -10.00 21.12
CA LEU A 241 -6.40 -9.86 22.54
C LEU A 241 -7.12 -8.69 23.20
N GLY A 242 -7.23 -7.56 22.49
CA GLY A 242 -7.97 -6.40 22.99
C GLY A 242 -9.48 -6.66 23.10
N GLY A 243 -10.05 -7.44 22.19
CA GLY A 243 -11.44 -7.91 22.28
C GLY A 243 -11.65 -8.82 23.48
N ALA A 244 -10.78 -9.80 23.67
CA ALA A 244 -10.83 -10.73 24.81
C ALA A 244 -10.65 -10.01 26.16
N ALA A 245 -9.78 -9.02 26.23
CA ALA A 245 -9.60 -8.22 27.44
C ALA A 245 -10.86 -7.43 27.81
N ARG A 246 -11.50 -6.77 26.83
CA ARG A 246 -12.77 -6.06 27.04
C ARG A 246 -13.92 -6.97 27.46
N ALA A 247 -14.01 -8.15 26.84
CA ALA A 247 -15.01 -9.13 27.23
C ALA A 247 -14.88 -9.56 28.70
N ARG A 248 -13.63 -9.73 29.18
CA ARG A 248 -13.35 -10.08 30.59
C ARG A 248 -13.61 -8.95 31.56
N SER A 249 -13.40 -7.69 31.17
CA SER A 249 -13.63 -6.52 32.03
C SER A 249 -15.10 -6.12 32.14
N GLY A 250 -16.00 -6.80 31.46
CA GLY A 250 -17.43 -6.46 31.44
C GLY A 250 -17.77 -5.15 30.74
N THR A 251 -16.78 -4.45 30.19
CA THR A 251 -16.96 -3.23 29.41
C THR A 251 -17.39 -3.60 27.99
N GLY A 252 -18.55 -4.24 27.85
CA GLY A 252 -19.09 -4.72 26.59
C GLY A 252 -19.52 -3.58 25.67
N VAL A 253 -18.55 -2.95 25.02
CA VAL A 253 -18.83 -2.19 23.80
C VAL A 253 -18.99 -3.23 22.68
N ARG A 254 -20.17 -3.24 22.03
CA ARG A 254 -20.47 -4.09 20.88
C ARG A 254 -19.35 -3.96 19.85
N VAL A 255 -18.60 -5.03 19.63
CA VAL A 255 -17.40 -5.08 18.75
C VAL A 255 -17.77 -4.96 17.27
N TYR A 256 -19.04 -5.08 16.94
CA TYR A 256 -19.56 -4.85 15.59
C TYR A 256 -20.12 -3.43 15.53
N GLY A 257 -19.25 -2.46 15.27
CA GLY A 257 -19.70 -1.21 14.69
C GLY A 257 -20.39 -1.57 13.36
N HIS A 258 -21.69 -1.39 13.31
CA HIS A 258 -22.43 -1.37 12.05
C HIS A 258 -21.69 -0.45 11.09
N MET A 259 -21.00 -1.02 10.09
CA MET A 259 -20.84 -0.30 8.83
C MET A 259 -22.27 -0.04 8.37
N ARG A 260 -22.70 1.20 8.48
CA ARG A 260 -24.02 1.59 7.99
C ARG A 260 -24.09 1.22 6.53
N SER A 261 -25.18 0.64 6.14
CA SER A 261 -25.59 0.33 4.76
C SER A 261 -25.47 1.52 3.81
N SER A 262 -25.37 2.74 4.33
CA SER A 262 -25.17 3.99 3.61
C SER A 262 -23.83 4.11 2.86
N ASP A 263 -22.83 3.27 3.16
CA ASP A 263 -21.55 3.29 2.41
C ASP A 263 -21.60 2.43 1.13
N LEU A 264 -22.70 1.74 0.89
CA LEU A 264 -22.95 0.95 -0.33
C LEU A 264 -24.04 1.57 -1.23
N ASP A 265 -24.63 2.69 -0.82
CA ASP A 265 -25.60 3.41 -1.63
C ASP A 265 -24.87 4.14 -2.77
N THR A 266 -24.54 3.33 -3.76
CA THR A 266 -24.20 3.82 -5.10
C THR A 266 -25.49 4.39 -5.67
N GLY A 267 -25.50 5.69 -5.89
CA GLY A 267 -26.56 6.37 -6.58
C GLY A 267 -27.04 5.61 -7.83
N SER A 268 -28.19 4.97 -7.70
CA SER A 268 -29.14 4.76 -8.76
C SER A 268 -29.99 6.02 -8.74
N GLY A 269 -29.71 6.92 -9.66
CA GLY A 269 -30.40 8.17 -9.86
C GLY A 269 -30.24 8.58 -11.30
N ASP A 270 -31.29 8.40 -12.04
CA ASP A 270 -31.70 8.83 -13.37
C ASP A 270 -30.77 9.71 -14.18
#